data_4ca254bdc7198a1352dc625908b348b0
#
_entry.id   4ca254bdc7198a1352dc625908b348b0
#
_cell.length_a   1.000
_cell.length_b   1.000
_cell.length_c   1.000
_cell.angle_alpha   90.00
_cell.angle_beta   90.00
_cell.angle_gamma   90.00
#
_symmetry.space_group_name_H-M   'P 1'
#
loop_
_entity.id
_entity.type
_entity.pdbx_description
1 polymer ?
#
loop_
_entity_poly.entity_id
_entity_poly.type
_entity_poly.pdbx_seq_one_letter_code
_entity_poly.pdbx_strand_id
1 'polypeptide(L)'
;ADIMPTLLSIAGASYPKTNAAGQELPALMGKPWNDVLAGRAESPRTERDTLAWEIFGNRAVRQGEWKLRWQFKPYGTGEWELYNVATDPAERTNVAAQNPGQVQALLAVWDDYAKANNVILPSRGPFETLYDQLPARVPVDEGFPPLIYQRQFVPPQEMLAEPKP
;
A
#
# COMPACT_ATOMS: atom_id res chain seq x y z
N ALA A 1 3.65 -6.96 8.78
CA ALA A 1 4.22 -8.26 8.38
C ALA A 1 5.10 -8.86 9.47
N ASP A 2 5.82 -8.06 10.28
CA ASP A 2 6.91 -8.49 11.17
C ASP A 2 6.49 -8.98 12.55
N ILE A 3 5.27 -8.69 12.97
CA ILE A 3 4.76 -9.05 14.32
C ILE A 3 4.79 -10.57 14.52
N MET A 4 4.18 -11.32 13.60
CA MET A 4 4.11 -12.79 13.71
C MET A 4 5.49 -13.45 13.76
N PRO A 5 6.45 -13.17 12.84
CA PRO A 5 7.80 -13.71 12.93
C PRO A 5 8.51 -13.36 14.25
N THR A 6 8.29 -12.12 14.76
CA THR A 6 8.89 -11.69 16.04
C THR A 6 8.35 -12.51 17.20
N LEU A 7 7.02 -12.66 17.30
CA LEU A 7 6.38 -13.42 18.38
C LEU A 7 6.80 -14.90 18.35
N LEU A 8 6.80 -15.51 17.17
CA LEU A 8 7.24 -16.89 17.00
C LEU A 8 8.71 -17.06 17.42
N SER A 9 9.57 -16.15 17.02
CA SER A 9 10.98 -16.18 17.37
C SER A 9 11.22 -16.03 18.89
N ILE A 10 10.49 -15.12 19.55
CA ILE A 10 10.56 -14.93 21.02
C ILE A 10 10.03 -16.15 21.75
N ALA A 11 8.96 -16.78 21.24
CA ALA A 11 8.37 -17.98 21.83
C ALA A 11 9.15 -19.26 21.53
N GLY A 12 10.23 -19.21 20.72
CA GLY A 12 10.95 -20.41 20.27
C GLY A 12 10.09 -21.34 19.40
N ALA A 13 9.04 -20.81 18.77
CA ALA A 13 8.10 -21.54 17.94
C ALA A 13 8.40 -21.36 16.45
N SER A 14 7.99 -22.33 15.65
CA SER A 14 8.12 -22.28 14.19
C SER A 14 6.77 -22.06 13.53
N TYR A 15 6.76 -21.28 12.44
CA TYR A 15 5.56 -21.17 11.61
C TYR A 15 5.31 -22.49 10.88
N PRO A 16 4.09 -23.06 10.96
CA PRO A 16 3.79 -24.32 10.31
C PRO A 16 3.83 -24.17 8.78
N LYS A 17 4.31 -25.21 8.09
CA LYS A 17 4.30 -25.24 6.62
C LYS A 17 2.93 -25.57 6.04
N THR A 18 2.09 -26.28 6.83
CA THR A 18 0.76 -26.71 6.42
C THR A 18 -0.24 -26.40 7.53
N ASN A 19 -1.50 -26.20 7.16
CA ASN A 19 -2.61 -26.13 8.10
C ASN A 19 -3.05 -27.54 8.58
N ALA A 20 -4.04 -27.59 9.47
CA ALA A 20 -4.57 -28.87 10.00
C ALA A 20 -5.20 -29.77 8.92
N ALA A 21 -5.57 -29.22 7.76
CA ALA A 21 -6.10 -29.97 6.61
C ALA A 21 -4.99 -30.44 5.64
N GLY A 22 -3.70 -30.21 5.96
CA GLY A 22 -2.57 -30.59 5.12
C GLY A 22 -2.30 -29.65 3.94
N GLN A 23 -2.98 -28.50 3.84
CA GLN A 23 -2.77 -27.54 2.78
C GLN A 23 -1.56 -26.65 3.09
N GLU A 24 -0.74 -26.36 2.09
CA GLU A 24 0.41 -25.48 2.25
C GLU A 24 -0.04 -24.07 2.67
N LEU A 25 0.70 -23.51 3.64
CA LEU A 25 0.52 -22.14 4.10
C LEU A 25 1.53 -21.22 3.39
N PRO A 26 1.12 -19.99 3.03
CA PRO A 26 2.05 -18.99 2.51
C PRO A 26 3.17 -18.73 3.50
N ALA A 27 4.40 -18.60 3.01
CA ALA A 27 5.53 -18.23 3.86
C ALA A 27 5.32 -16.84 4.49
N LEU A 28 5.83 -16.66 5.71
CA LEU A 28 5.84 -15.34 6.33
C LEU A 28 6.79 -14.41 5.58
N MET A 29 6.28 -13.28 5.12
CA MET A 29 7.07 -12.26 4.43
C MET A 29 7.80 -11.31 5.39
N GLY A 30 7.40 -11.32 6.65
CA GLY A 30 7.96 -10.47 7.68
C GLY A 30 9.30 -11.00 8.22
N LYS A 31 10.07 -10.11 8.86
CA LYS A 31 11.32 -10.42 9.54
C LYS A 31 11.19 -10.21 11.04
N PRO A 32 11.80 -11.07 11.87
CA PRO A 32 11.75 -10.89 13.31
C PRO A 32 12.57 -9.67 13.76
N TRP A 33 12.09 -8.99 14.79
CA TRP A 33 12.71 -7.79 15.37
C TRP A 33 13.63 -8.09 16.55
N ASN A 34 14.00 -9.32 16.78
CA ASN A 34 14.77 -9.74 17.96
C ASN A 34 16.05 -8.94 18.15
N ASP A 35 16.80 -8.68 17.08
CA ASP A 35 18.06 -7.93 17.17
C ASP A 35 17.81 -6.45 17.41
N VAL A 36 16.74 -5.89 16.85
CA VAL A 36 16.33 -4.50 17.12
C VAL A 36 15.89 -4.35 18.58
N LEU A 37 15.04 -5.24 19.07
CA LEU A 37 14.56 -5.22 20.46
C LEU A 37 15.70 -5.43 21.48
N ALA A 38 16.74 -6.15 21.09
CA ALA A 38 17.93 -6.35 21.91
C ALA A 38 18.99 -5.25 21.74
N GLY A 39 18.74 -4.21 20.95
CA GLY A 39 19.67 -3.12 20.69
C GLY A 39 20.90 -3.51 19.84
N ARG A 40 20.83 -4.64 19.13
CA ARG A 40 21.93 -5.13 18.28
C ARG A 40 21.85 -4.68 16.82
N ALA A 41 20.69 -4.17 16.41
CA ALA A 41 20.46 -3.64 15.06
C ALA A 41 19.47 -2.48 15.13
N GLU A 42 19.54 -1.56 14.17
CA GLU A 42 18.60 -0.44 14.03
C GLU A 42 17.33 -0.84 13.24
N SER A 43 17.41 -1.86 12.41
CA SER A 43 16.32 -2.34 11.57
C SER A 43 16.41 -3.85 11.39
N PRO A 44 15.26 -4.55 11.27
CA PRO A 44 15.25 -5.96 10.89
C PRO A 44 15.53 -6.15 9.38
N ARG A 45 15.64 -5.05 8.63
CA ARG A 45 15.83 -5.05 7.18
C ARG A 45 17.09 -4.35 6.76
N THR A 46 17.64 -4.83 5.66
CA THR A 46 18.74 -4.21 4.94
C THR A 46 18.19 -3.36 3.78
N GLU A 47 19.04 -2.57 3.15
CA GLU A 47 18.67 -1.79 1.95
C GLU A 47 18.25 -2.64 0.74
N ARG A 48 18.60 -3.93 0.74
CA ARG A 48 18.22 -4.87 -0.32
C ARG A 48 16.85 -5.50 -0.12
N ASP A 49 16.31 -5.36 1.08
CA ASP A 49 15.00 -5.94 1.40
C ASP A 49 13.88 -5.14 0.77
N THR A 50 12.94 -5.85 0.19
CA THR A 50 11.78 -5.28 -0.47
C THR A 50 10.58 -5.29 0.45
N LEU A 51 9.88 -4.17 0.51
CA LEU A 51 8.53 -4.05 1.04
C LEU A 51 7.61 -3.68 -0.11
N ALA A 52 6.61 -4.51 -0.36
CA ALA A 52 5.59 -4.21 -1.36
C ALA A 52 4.20 -4.46 -0.78
N TRP A 53 3.23 -3.70 -1.22
CA TRP A 53 1.84 -3.82 -0.79
C TRP A 53 0.88 -3.31 -1.85
N GLU A 54 -0.32 -3.84 -1.79
CA GLU A 54 -1.46 -3.42 -2.60
C GLU A 54 -2.68 -3.31 -1.68
N ILE A 55 -3.49 -2.30 -1.90
CA ILE A 55 -4.80 -2.15 -1.29
C ILE A 55 -5.75 -1.43 -2.25
N PHE A 56 -6.83 -2.11 -2.64
CA PHE A 56 -7.83 -1.59 -3.58
C PHE A 56 -7.23 -1.03 -4.88
N GLY A 57 -6.18 -1.69 -5.41
CA GLY A 57 -5.47 -1.29 -6.61
C GLY A 57 -4.42 -0.20 -6.42
N ASN A 58 -4.42 0.53 -5.30
CA ASN A 58 -3.29 1.39 -4.93
C ASN A 58 -2.13 0.51 -4.51
N ARG A 59 -0.96 0.78 -5.02
CA ARG A 59 0.18 -0.12 -4.87
C ARG A 59 1.48 0.63 -4.69
N ALA A 60 2.41 0.01 -3.98
CA ALA A 60 3.74 0.55 -3.83
C ALA A 60 4.78 -0.54 -3.57
N VAL A 61 6.01 -0.23 -3.88
CA VAL A 61 7.20 -1.01 -3.57
C VAL A 61 8.28 -0.10 -3.02
N ARG A 62 8.96 -0.55 -1.98
CA ARG A 62 10.10 0.14 -1.37
C ARG A 62 11.29 -0.81 -1.28
N GLN A 63 12.45 -0.31 -1.67
CA GLN A 63 13.74 -0.96 -1.45
C GLN A 63 14.76 0.11 -1.06
N GLY A 64 15.37 -0.07 0.11
CA GLY A 64 16.25 0.93 0.70
C GLY A 64 15.54 2.28 0.88
N GLU A 65 16.15 3.32 0.36
CA GLU A 65 15.64 4.70 0.39
C GLU A 65 14.62 5.02 -0.70
N TRP A 66 14.45 4.16 -1.68
CA TRP A 66 13.57 4.41 -2.82
C TRP A 66 12.20 3.78 -2.63
N LYS A 67 11.15 4.56 -2.89
CA LYS A 67 9.76 4.12 -2.91
C LYS A 67 9.11 4.50 -4.23
N LEU A 68 8.59 3.48 -4.92
CA LEU A 68 7.76 3.65 -6.11
C LEU A 68 6.31 3.38 -5.71
N ARG A 69 5.40 4.29 -6.02
CA ARG A 69 3.98 4.13 -5.74
C ARG A 69 3.12 4.45 -6.95
N TRP A 70 1.95 3.85 -6.98
CA TRP A 70 0.88 4.15 -7.92
C TRP A 70 -0.43 4.27 -7.17
N GLN A 71 -1.18 5.34 -7.43
CA GLN A 71 -2.48 5.58 -6.80
C GLN A 71 -3.50 6.05 -7.81
N PHE A 72 -4.76 5.60 -7.64
CA PHE A 72 -5.87 6.08 -8.44
C PHE A 72 -6.10 7.58 -8.23
N LYS A 73 -6.59 8.24 -9.28
CA LYS A 73 -7.17 9.59 -9.15
C LYS A 73 -8.41 9.53 -8.25
N PRO A 74 -8.75 10.59 -7.50
CA PRO A 74 -8.05 11.88 -7.41
C PRO A 74 -6.90 11.93 -6.38
N TYR A 75 -6.63 10.84 -5.65
CA TYR A 75 -5.63 10.83 -4.56
C TYR A 75 -4.20 10.70 -5.06
N GLY A 76 -4.01 10.15 -6.26
CA GLY A 76 -2.75 10.08 -6.97
C GLY A 76 -2.91 10.62 -8.39
N THR A 77 -1.83 10.52 -9.16
CA THR A 77 -1.81 10.96 -10.57
C THR A 77 -2.39 9.91 -11.53
N GLY A 78 -2.54 8.66 -11.10
CA GLY A 78 -2.80 7.51 -11.95
C GLY A 78 -1.56 7.04 -12.72
N GLU A 79 -0.39 7.52 -12.31
CA GLU A 79 0.91 7.19 -12.88
C GLU A 79 1.85 6.70 -11.79
N TRP A 80 2.96 6.08 -12.16
CA TRP A 80 3.99 5.71 -11.22
C TRP A 80 4.80 6.93 -10.77
N GLU A 81 4.92 7.10 -9.46
CA GLU A 81 5.63 8.18 -8.80
C GLU A 81 6.77 7.61 -7.97
N LEU A 82 7.97 8.19 -8.11
CA LEU A 82 9.18 7.77 -7.38
C LEU A 82 9.57 8.80 -6.33
N TYR A 83 9.91 8.32 -5.14
CA TYR A 83 10.34 9.14 -4.02
C TYR A 83 11.60 8.59 -3.37
N ASN A 84 12.50 9.47 -2.95
CA ASN A 84 13.58 9.13 -2.03
C ASN A 84 13.10 9.41 -0.60
N VAL A 85 12.69 8.38 0.12
CA VAL A 85 12.08 8.53 1.44
C VAL A 85 13.09 8.81 2.57
N ALA A 86 14.40 8.76 2.30
CA ALA A 86 15.42 9.19 3.24
C ALA A 86 15.54 10.72 3.28
N THR A 87 15.43 11.38 2.13
CA THR A 87 15.53 12.84 2.01
C THR A 87 14.16 13.52 1.96
N ASP A 88 13.13 12.81 1.52
CA ASP A 88 11.74 13.28 1.43
C ASP A 88 10.77 12.25 2.05
N PRO A 89 10.76 12.10 3.38
CA PRO A 89 9.88 11.15 4.07
C PRO A 89 8.38 11.49 3.92
N ALA A 90 8.05 12.70 3.52
CA ALA A 90 6.67 13.15 3.29
C ALA A 90 6.20 12.92 1.84
N GLU A 91 7.05 12.38 0.96
CA GLU A 91 6.73 12.05 -0.44
C GLU A 91 6.13 13.23 -1.22
N ARG A 92 6.74 14.41 -1.08
CA ARG A 92 6.25 15.66 -1.69
C ARG A 92 6.76 15.87 -3.11
N THR A 93 7.94 15.31 -3.42
CA THR A 93 8.63 15.57 -4.68
C THR A 93 8.77 14.29 -5.48
N ASN A 94 7.94 14.13 -6.50
CA ASN A 94 8.07 13.04 -7.45
C ASN A 94 9.31 13.23 -8.32
N VAL A 95 10.28 12.31 -8.22
CA VAL A 95 11.54 12.33 -8.95
C VAL A 95 11.63 11.26 -10.04
N ALA A 96 10.50 10.69 -10.47
CA ALA A 96 10.44 9.62 -11.47
C ALA A 96 11.09 10.04 -12.80
N ALA A 97 10.81 11.26 -13.27
CA ALA A 97 11.34 11.74 -14.54
C ALA A 97 12.87 11.88 -14.53
N GLN A 98 13.46 12.20 -13.36
CA GLN A 98 14.91 12.37 -13.20
C GLN A 98 15.63 11.02 -12.98
N ASN A 99 14.90 9.95 -12.62
CA ASN A 99 15.47 8.66 -12.25
C ASN A 99 14.79 7.48 -12.97
N PRO A 100 14.72 7.47 -14.31
CA PRO A 100 13.99 6.46 -15.06
C PRO A 100 14.54 5.03 -14.84
N GLY A 101 15.86 4.90 -14.63
CA GLY A 101 16.48 3.61 -14.33
C GLY A 101 16.02 3.02 -12.99
N GLN A 102 15.88 3.87 -11.96
CA GLN A 102 15.37 3.45 -10.66
C GLN A 102 13.89 3.07 -10.72
N VAL A 103 13.10 3.80 -11.52
CA VAL A 103 11.70 3.44 -11.78
C VAL A 103 11.61 2.05 -12.38
N GLN A 104 12.38 1.75 -13.43
CA GLN A 104 12.39 0.45 -14.09
C GLN A 104 12.84 -0.68 -13.15
N ALA A 105 13.87 -0.44 -12.34
CA ALA A 105 14.33 -1.41 -11.36
C ALA A 105 13.24 -1.77 -10.35
N LEU A 106 12.55 -0.77 -9.78
CA LEU A 106 11.48 -1.00 -8.81
C LEU A 106 10.20 -1.56 -9.45
N LEU A 107 9.92 -1.25 -10.73
CA LEU A 107 8.83 -1.89 -11.47
C LEU A 107 9.06 -3.40 -11.60
N ALA A 108 10.27 -3.82 -11.94
CA ALA A 108 10.60 -5.24 -12.01
C ALA A 108 10.39 -5.94 -10.64
N VAL A 109 10.81 -5.29 -9.56
CA VAL A 109 10.60 -5.80 -8.19
C VAL A 109 9.11 -5.87 -7.84
N TRP A 110 8.32 -4.87 -8.26
CA TRP A 110 6.87 -4.90 -8.10
C TRP A 110 6.22 -6.04 -8.86
N ASP A 111 6.60 -6.26 -10.11
CA ASP A 111 6.04 -7.31 -10.97
C ASP A 111 6.34 -8.70 -10.40
N ASP A 112 7.55 -8.93 -9.89
CA ASP A 112 7.90 -10.18 -9.21
C ASP A 112 7.05 -10.39 -7.95
N TYR A 113 6.86 -9.34 -7.14
CA TYR A 113 5.98 -9.40 -5.97
C TYR A 113 4.53 -9.69 -6.36
N ALA A 114 4.00 -8.99 -7.34
CA ALA A 114 2.62 -9.13 -7.78
C ALA A 114 2.34 -10.55 -8.30
N LYS A 115 3.27 -11.11 -9.08
CA LYS A 115 3.21 -12.48 -9.56
C LYS A 115 3.29 -13.51 -8.44
N ALA A 116 4.25 -13.35 -7.52
CA ALA A 116 4.45 -14.29 -6.41
C ALA A 116 3.27 -14.33 -5.43
N ASN A 117 2.51 -13.22 -5.32
CA ASN A 117 1.40 -13.08 -4.39
C ASN A 117 0.02 -13.10 -5.07
N ASN A 118 -0.05 -13.44 -6.36
CA ASN A 118 -1.32 -13.46 -7.10
C ASN A 118 -2.11 -12.14 -6.97
N VAL A 119 -1.44 -11.00 -7.07
CA VAL A 119 -2.08 -9.69 -6.93
C VAL A 119 -3.08 -9.48 -8.08
N ILE A 120 -4.34 -9.27 -7.74
CA ILE A 120 -5.41 -8.97 -8.68
C ILE A 120 -5.71 -7.47 -8.58
N LEU A 121 -5.40 -6.75 -9.66
CA LEU A 121 -5.63 -5.31 -9.70
C LEU A 121 -7.05 -5.02 -10.23
N PRO A 122 -7.86 -4.22 -9.53
CA PRO A 122 -9.14 -3.77 -10.04
C PRO A 122 -8.94 -2.81 -11.22
N SER A 123 -9.86 -2.85 -12.17
CA SER A 123 -9.85 -1.95 -13.33
C SER A 123 -10.27 -0.51 -12.99
N ARG A 124 -10.91 -0.32 -11.85
CA ARG A 124 -11.45 0.97 -11.37
C ARG A 124 -11.03 1.22 -9.92
N GLY A 125 -10.87 2.47 -9.58
CA GLY A 125 -10.56 2.87 -8.21
C GLY A 125 -11.69 2.52 -7.22
N PRO A 126 -11.37 2.31 -5.94
CA PRO A 126 -12.34 1.90 -4.93
C PRO A 126 -13.48 2.92 -4.76
N PHE A 127 -13.17 4.19 -4.93
CA PHE A 127 -14.14 5.26 -4.81
C PHE A 127 -15.06 5.34 -6.03
N GLU A 128 -14.56 5.11 -7.24
CA GLU A 128 -15.41 5.05 -8.45
C GLU A 128 -16.47 3.95 -8.31
N THR A 129 -16.07 2.78 -7.79
CA THR A 129 -17.01 1.67 -7.57
C THR A 129 -18.01 1.98 -6.45
N LEU A 130 -17.55 2.67 -5.39
CA LEU A 130 -18.41 3.08 -4.28
C LEU A 130 -19.43 4.13 -4.73
N TYR A 131 -19.01 5.12 -5.51
CA TYR A 131 -19.90 6.18 -6.00
C TYR A 131 -20.96 5.66 -6.95
N ASP A 132 -20.66 4.67 -7.78
CA ASP A 132 -21.66 4.02 -8.65
C ASP A 132 -22.76 3.29 -7.86
N GLN A 133 -22.48 2.89 -6.62
CA GLN A 133 -23.42 2.18 -5.74
C GLN A 133 -24.20 3.12 -4.81
N LEU A 134 -23.73 4.36 -4.66
CA LEU A 134 -24.45 5.35 -3.85
C LEU A 134 -25.65 5.89 -4.64
N PRO A 135 -26.83 6.01 -4.01
CA PRO A 135 -27.96 6.70 -4.64
C PRO A 135 -27.53 8.13 -4.98
N ALA A 136 -28.01 8.66 -6.11
CA ALA A 136 -27.61 9.96 -6.67
C ALA A 136 -27.77 11.15 -5.70
N ARG A 137 -28.47 10.98 -4.59
CA ARG A 137 -28.54 11.90 -3.44
C ARG A 137 -28.60 11.06 -2.16
N VAL A 138 -27.56 11.11 -1.35
CA VAL A 138 -27.71 10.81 0.08
C VAL A 138 -28.27 12.11 0.69
N PRO A 139 -29.51 12.12 1.23
CA PRO A 139 -30.02 13.30 1.92
C PRO A 139 -29.08 13.62 3.08
N VAL A 140 -28.56 14.83 3.09
CA VAL A 140 -27.60 15.28 4.12
C VAL A 140 -28.31 15.55 5.45
N ASP A 141 -29.62 15.45 5.52
CA ASP A 141 -30.46 16.05 6.56
C ASP A 141 -31.01 15.11 7.61
N GLU A 142 -30.83 13.80 7.53
CA GLU A 142 -31.41 12.92 8.56
C GLU A 142 -30.34 12.14 9.33
N GLY A 143 -29.82 12.79 10.39
CA GLY A 143 -29.39 12.08 11.61
C GLY A 143 -28.18 11.16 11.55
N PHE A 144 -27.44 11.13 10.46
CA PHE A 144 -26.12 10.46 10.47
C PHE A 144 -25.10 11.35 11.17
N PRO A 145 -24.40 10.84 12.20
CA PRO A 145 -23.28 11.58 12.75
C PRO A 145 -22.30 11.87 11.62
N PRO A 146 -21.74 13.08 11.53
CA PRO A 146 -20.75 13.41 10.53
C PRO A 146 -19.63 12.39 10.63
N LEU A 147 -19.50 11.51 9.65
CA LEU A 147 -18.37 10.59 9.56
C LEU A 147 -17.12 11.45 9.64
N ILE A 148 -16.21 11.10 10.55
CA ILE A 148 -14.94 11.81 10.80
C ILE A 148 -14.17 12.07 9.48
N TYR A 149 -14.45 11.29 8.45
CA TYR A 149 -13.94 11.42 7.09
C TYR A 149 -14.52 12.59 6.27
N GLN A 150 -15.67 13.16 6.62
CA GLN A 150 -16.24 14.31 5.88
C GLN A 150 -15.40 15.58 6.00
N ARG A 151 -14.56 15.70 7.02
CA ARG A 151 -13.70 16.89 7.20
C ARG A 151 -12.43 16.88 6.31
N GLN A 152 -12.09 15.77 5.69
CA GLN A 152 -10.88 15.66 4.86
C GLN A 152 -11.16 15.45 3.37
N PHE A 153 -12.41 15.14 3.00
CA PHE A 153 -12.79 14.95 1.61
C PHE A 153 -13.52 16.17 1.09
N VAL A 154 -12.80 17.03 0.41
CA VAL A 154 -13.37 18.04 -0.47
C VAL A 154 -13.30 17.42 -1.88
N PRO A 155 -14.44 16.95 -2.45
CA PRO A 155 -14.41 16.45 -3.81
C PRO A 155 -13.97 17.56 -4.76
N PRO A 156 -13.23 17.24 -5.85
CA PRO A 156 -12.93 18.21 -6.88
C PRO A 156 -14.22 18.91 -7.33
N GLN A 157 -14.17 20.22 -7.58
CA GLN A 157 -15.36 21.00 -7.98
C GLN A 157 -16.12 20.39 -9.18
N GLU A 158 -15.42 19.66 -10.04
CA GLU A 158 -15.98 18.93 -11.17
C GLU A 158 -16.95 17.80 -10.76
N MET A 159 -16.79 17.24 -9.56
CA MET A 159 -17.69 16.20 -9.02
C MET A 159 -18.94 16.78 -8.36
N LEU A 160 -18.97 18.10 -8.10
CA LEU A 160 -20.10 18.82 -7.54
C LEU A 160 -20.96 19.47 -8.63
N ALA A 161 -20.52 19.42 -9.90
CA ALA A 161 -21.30 19.93 -11.02
C ALA A 161 -22.55 19.06 -11.22
N GLU A 162 -23.72 19.69 -11.16
CA GLU A 162 -24.99 19.01 -11.46
C GLU A 162 -24.94 18.41 -12.88
N PRO A 163 -25.49 17.19 -13.09
CA PRO A 163 -25.62 16.66 -14.43
C PRO A 163 -26.43 17.67 -15.27
N LYS A 164 -25.87 18.10 -16.39
CA LYS A 164 -26.56 18.94 -17.34
C LYS A 164 -27.83 18.22 -17.78
N PRO A 165 -28.98 18.96 -17.92
CA PRO A 165 -30.24 18.39 -18.29
C PRO A 165 -30.24 17.73 -19.67
#